data_26b2a18998d3199e40075b412776910f
#
_entry.id   26b2a18998d3199e40075b412776910f
#
_cell.length_a   1.000
_cell.length_b   1.000
_cell.length_c   1.000
_cell.angle_alpha   90.00
_cell.angle_beta   90.00
_cell.angle_gamma   90.00
#
_symmetry.space_group_name_H-M   'P 1'
#
loop_
_entity.id
_entity.type
_entity.pdbx_description
1 polymer ?
#
loop_
_entity_poly.entity_id
_entity_poly.type
_entity_poly.pdbx_seq_one_letter_code
_entity_poly.pdbx_strand_id
1 'polypeptide(L)'
;MKKFKLGEVDEIFTGRQLSREQLQKVGKFLYINQRHIQNNTFYLSEKDKYVNDGIDNPKYILQQGDILISNCWKKRKIYHYQKTDPPAYAGQTWIVLRSDLNDYLARYFRIKEFYDKFNLDCEKRLSDGRIPRLLINKLKEVEILKLSDEELAVYINFFNT
;
A
#
# COMPACT_ATOMS: atom_id res chain seq x y z
N MET A 1 5.93 -21.42 14.76
CA MET A 1 6.42 -20.46 13.75
C MET A 1 6.23 -19.04 14.26
N LYS A 2 7.27 -18.24 14.20
CA LYS A 2 7.20 -16.88 14.74
C LYS A 2 6.33 -15.99 13.86
N LYS A 3 5.63 -15.05 14.50
CA LYS A 3 4.76 -14.07 13.85
C LYS A 3 4.99 -12.71 14.46
N PHE A 4 4.64 -11.66 13.70
CA PHE A 4 4.56 -10.31 14.25
C PHE A 4 3.29 -9.65 13.72
N LYS A 5 2.79 -8.67 14.45
CA LYS A 5 1.66 -7.87 14.00
C LYS A 5 2.15 -6.76 13.08
N LEU A 6 1.39 -6.47 12.06
CA LEU A 6 1.77 -5.44 11.09
C LEU A 6 1.96 -4.08 11.76
N GLY A 7 1.25 -3.82 12.86
CA GLY A 7 1.40 -2.59 13.64
C GLY A 7 2.75 -2.42 14.32
N GLU A 8 3.58 -3.47 14.37
CA GLU A 8 4.92 -3.38 14.94
C GLU A 8 5.93 -2.80 13.94
N VAL A 9 5.54 -2.60 12.67
CA VAL A 9 6.42 -1.89 11.73
C VAL A 9 6.49 -0.40 12.06
N ASP A 10 7.52 0.27 11.53
CA ASP A 10 7.87 1.62 11.95
C ASP A 10 6.78 2.66 11.77
N GLU A 11 6.14 2.69 10.60
CA GLU A 11 5.15 3.71 10.31
C GLU A 11 4.06 3.17 9.39
N ILE A 12 2.80 3.38 9.77
CA ILE A 12 1.62 3.05 8.96
C ILE A 12 0.69 4.26 9.01
N PHE A 13 0.25 4.73 7.85
CA PHE A 13 -0.68 5.85 7.81
C PHE A 13 -1.58 5.76 6.57
N THR A 14 -2.77 6.38 6.67
CA THR A 14 -3.67 6.53 5.52
C THR A 14 -3.28 7.78 4.75
N GLY A 15 -3.33 7.72 3.42
CA GLY A 15 -3.12 8.88 2.58
C GLY A 15 -4.13 9.98 2.86
N ARG A 16 -3.89 11.16 2.31
CA ARG A 16 -4.65 12.36 2.62
C ARG A 16 -5.71 12.66 1.56
N GLN A 17 -6.92 13.00 2.01
CA GLN A 17 -7.93 13.52 1.11
C GLN A 17 -7.62 14.98 0.78
N LEU A 18 -7.57 15.29 -0.52
CA LEU A 18 -7.41 16.65 -1.00
C LEU A 18 -8.67 17.09 -1.75
N SER A 19 -9.04 18.36 -1.61
CA SER A 19 -10.15 18.96 -2.33
C SER A 19 -9.73 19.32 -3.76
N ARG A 20 -10.69 19.64 -4.62
CA ARG A 20 -10.42 20.07 -5.99
C ARG A 20 -9.51 21.29 -6.05
N GLU A 21 -9.69 22.24 -5.12
CA GLU A 21 -8.91 23.47 -5.07
C GLU A 21 -7.44 23.21 -4.73
N GLN A 22 -7.16 22.06 -4.11
CA GLN A 22 -5.80 21.66 -3.74
C GLN A 22 -5.08 20.89 -4.85
N LEU A 23 -5.75 20.70 -5.98
CA LEU A 23 -5.24 19.92 -7.11
C LEU A 23 -5.15 20.79 -8.37
N GLN A 24 -4.21 20.44 -9.27
CA GLN A 24 -3.98 21.12 -10.53
C GLN A 24 -3.69 20.12 -11.65
N LYS A 25 -3.74 20.58 -12.90
CA LYS A 25 -3.57 19.70 -14.07
C LYS A 25 -2.15 19.23 -14.27
N VAL A 26 -1.17 20.01 -13.85
CA VAL A 26 0.25 19.67 -13.97
C VAL A 26 0.92 20.05 -12.65
N GLY A 27 1.96 19.31 -12.29
CA GLY A 27 2.68 19.56 -11.06
C GLY A 27 3.76 18.53 -10.83
N LYS A 28 4.43 18.66 -9.69
CA LYS A 28 5.54 17.76 -9.33
C LYS A 28 5.06 16.40 -8.83
N PHE A 29 4.00 16.39 -8.01
CA PHE A 29 3.54 15.16 -7.35
C PHE A 29 2.16 14.78 -7.85
N LEU A 30 2.09 13.62 -8.47
CA LEU A 30 0.84 13.02 -8.92
C LEU A 30 0.00 12.62 -7.70
N TYR A 31 -1.24 13.08 -7.63
CA TYR A 31 -2.16 12.64 -6.57
C TYR A 31 -2.74 11.30 -6.95
N ILE A 32 -2.37 10.24 -6.22
CA ILE A 32 -2.73 8.89 -6.61
C ILE A 32 -3.93 8.35 -5.86
N ASN A 33 -4.78 7.65 -6.59
CA ASN A 33 -5.88 6.86 -6.08
C ASN A 33 -5.75 5.42 -6.62
N GLN A 34 -6.76 4.58 -6.41
CA GLN A 34 -6.64 3.17 -6.76
C GLN A 34 -6.53 2.89 -8.25
N ARG A 35 -7.08 3.74 -9.12
CA ARG A 35 -7.01 3.52 -10.57
C ARG A 35 -5.59 3.60 -11.12
N HIS A 36 -4.70 4.27 -10.41
CA HIS A 36 -3.31 4.43 -10.86
C HIS A 36 -2.49 3.16 -10.79
N ILE A 37 -2.93 2.18 -10.00
CA ILE A 37 -2.20 0.92 -9.86
C ILE A 37 -3.13 -0.24 -10.19
N GLN A 38 -2.78 -0.98 -11.26
CA GLN A 38 -3.52 -2.13 -11.71
C GLN A 38 -2.52 -3.17 -12.20
N ASN A 39 -2.74 -4.44 -11.83
CA ASN A 39 -1.85 -5.54 -12.21
C ASN A 39 -0.38 -5.22 -11.88
N ASN A 40 -0.16 -4.66 -10.69
CA ASN A 40 1.18 -4.29 -10.21
C ASN A 40 1.91 -3.32 -11.15
N THR A 41 1.17 -2.47 -11.84
CA THR A 41 1.70 -1.50 -12.79
C THR A 41 1.10 -0.12 -12.53
N PHE A 42 1.92 0.91 -12.68
CA PHE A 42 1.51 2.30 -12.54
C PHE A 42 0.95 2.83 -13.85
N TYR A 43 -0.29 3.32 -13.85
CA TYR A 43 -0.97 3.84 -15.05
C TYR A 43 -1.18 5.34 -14.93
N LEU A 44 -0.80 6.06 -15.98
CA LEU A 44 -1.00 7.50 -16.10
C LEU A 44 -2.07 7.79 -17.16
N SER A 45 -2.78 8.90 -16.99
CA SER A 45 -3.84 9.32 -17.89
C SER A 45 -3.91 10.84 -17.96
N GLU A 46 -4.54 11.37 -19.00
CA GLU A 46 -4.77 12.81 -19.17
C GLU A 46 -5.67 13.40 -18.07
N LYS A 47 -6.44 12.55 -17.39
CA LYS A 47 -7.35 12.96 -16.32
C LYS A 47 -6.65 13.08 -14.97
N ASP A 48 -5.37 12.74 -14.90
CA ASP A 48 -4.62 12.78 -13.65
C ASP A 48 -4.53 14.19 -13.10
N LYS A 49 -4.51 14.28 -11.79
CA LYS A 49 -4.36 15.53 -11.05
C LYS A 49 -3.08 15.50 -10.23
N TYR A 50 -2.53 16.67 -10.04
CA TYR A 50 -1.29 16.87 -9.30
C TYR A 50 -1.56 17.76 -8.11
N VAL A 51 -0.76 17.61 -7.07
CA VAL A 51 -0.90 18.42 -5.85
C VAL A 51 -0.45 19.84 -6.14
N ASN A 52 -1.26 20.83 -5.71
CA ASN A 52 -0.92 22.25 -5.89
C ASN A 52 0.39 22.60 -5.19
N ASP A 53 1.11 23.56 -5.77
CA ASP A 53 2.28 24.15 -5.15
C ASP A 53 1.89 24.77 -3.80
N GLY A 54 2.71 24.57 -2.80
CA GLY A 54 2.43 25.06 -1.45
C GLY A 54 1.62 24.12 -0.56
N ILE A 55 1.05 23.04 -1.11
CA ILE A 55 0.52 21.96 -0.30
C ILE A 55 1.70 21.12 0.15
N ASP A 56 2.28 21.51 1.26
CA ASP A 56 3.53 20.92 1.72
C ASP A 56 3.27 20.03 2.95
N ASN A 57 3.18 18.73 2.71
CA ASN A 57 3.17 17.75 3.79
C ASN A 57 3.99 16.53 3.35
N PRO A 58 5.28 16.52 3.67
CA PRO A 58 6.20 15.49 3.21
C PRO A 58 5.82 14.07 3.64
N LYS A 59 5.02 13.94 4.68
CA LYS A 59 4.56 12.62 5.12
C LYS A 59 3.85 11.88 4.00
N TYR A 60 3.02 12.56 3.21
CA TYR A 60 2.18 11.91 2.19
C TYR A 60 2.88 11.79 0.84
N ILE A 61 4.06 12.36 0.69
CA ILE A 61 4.89 12.17 -0.50
C ILE A 61 5.52 10.79 -0.40
N LEU A 62 5.30 9.96 -1.42
CA LEU A 62 5.82 8.59 -1.41
C LEU A 62 7.34 8.57 -1.49
N GLN A 63 7.93 7.68 -0.73
CA GLN A 63 9.36 7.43 -0.70
C GLN A 63 9.65 6.05 -1.28
N GLN A 64 10.83 5.92 -1.90
CA GLN A 64 11.27 4.62 -2.40
C GLN A 64 11.16 3.57 -1.30
N GLY A 65 10.56 2.43 -1.64
CA GLY A 65 10.40 1.34 -0.71
C GLY A 65 9.07 1.35 0.04
N ASP A 66 8.30 2.43 -0.03
CA ASP A 66 6.96 2.44 0.58
C ASP A 66 6.11 1.32 0.01
N ILE A 67 5.30 0.69 0.86
CA ILE A 67 4.29 -0.26 0.41
C ILE A 67 2.93 0.40 0.51
N LEU A 68 2.20 0.37 -0.60
CA LEU A 68 0.82 0.85 -0.68
C LEU A 68 -0.12 -0.32 -0.55
N ILE A 69 -1.12 -0.20 0.33
CA ILE A 69 -2.18 -1.19 0.49
C ILE A 69 -3.51 -0.48 0.28
N SER A 70 -4.34 -1.00 -0.63
CA SER A 70 -5.66 -0.41 -0.86
C SER A 70 -6.57 -0.64 0.35
N ASN A 71 -7.32 0.39 0.74
CA ASN A 71 -8.20 0.31 1.90
C ASN A 71 -9.68 0.06 1.55
N CYS A 72 -10.01 -0.03 0.26
CA CYS A 72 -11.38 -0.25 -0.18
C CYS A 72 -11.78 -1.73 -0.14
N TRP A 73 -13.05 -1.99 -0.27
CA TRP A 73 -13.72 -3.26 -0.02
C TRP A 73 -13.35 -4.44 -0.92
N LYS A 74 -12.75 -4.19 -2.09
CA LYS A 74 -12.29 -5.24 -3.00
C LYS A 74 -10.98 -5.86 -2.50
N LYS A 75 -10.49 -6.88 -3.20
CA LYS A 75 -9.18 -7.47 -2.91
C LYS A 75 -8.13 -6.38 -2.72
N ARG A 76 -7.25 -6.62 -1.74
CA ARG A 76 -6.19 -5.64 -1.46
C ARG A 76 -5.25 -5.55 -2.65
N LYS A 77 -5.09 -4.34 -3.18
CA LYS A 77 -3.98 -4.05 -4.07
C LYS A 77 -2.78 -3.75 -3.18
N ILE A 78 -1.64 -4.35 -3.50
CA ILE A 78 -0.39 -4.13 -2.77
C ILE A 78 0.65 -3.73 -3.79
N TYR A 79 1.28 -2.58 -3.58
CA TYR A 79 2.28 -2.06 -4.51
C TYR A 79 3.53 -1.60 -3.76
N HIS A 80 4.70 -2.04 -4.22
CA HIS A 80 5.99 -1.64 -3.68
C HIS A 80 6.52 -0.47 -4.51
N TYR A 81 6.42 0.75 -3.99
CA TYR A 81 6.78 1.97 -4.70
C TYR A 81 8.29 2.04 -4.94
N GLN A 82 8.68 2.31 -6.20
CA GLN A 82 10.05 2.32 -6.64
C GLN A 82 10.50 3.72 -7.04
N LYS A 83 11.82 3.96 -6.98
CA LYS A 83 12.41 5.25 -7.37
C LYS A 83 12.10 5.62 -8.82
N THR A 84 11.90 4.62 -9.70
CA THR A 84 11.58 4.82 -11.12
C THR A 84 10.12 5.18 -11.36
N ASP A 85 9.26 5.06 -10.33
CA ASP A 85 7.87 5.45 -10.44
C ASP A 85 7.72 6.98 -10.48
N PRO A 86 6.61 7.50 -11.02
CA PRO A 86 6.36 8.94 -10.99
C PRO A 86 6.36 9.46 -9.55
N PRO A 87 6.92 10.64 -9.27
CA PRO A 87 6.74 11.27 -7.96
C PRO A 87 5.27 11.37 -7.61
N ALA A 88 4.89 10.92 -6.43
CA ALA A 88 3.49 10.73 -6.09
C ALA A 88 3.17 11.14 -4.66
N TYR A 89 1.92 11.54 -4.46
CA TYR A 89 1.33 11.93 -3.18
C TYR A 89 0.18 10.98 -2.90
N ALA A 90 0.18 10.34 -1.74
CA ALA A 90 -0.79 9.30 -1.41
C ALA A 90 -2.17 9.86 -1.13
N GLY A 91 -3.16 9.43 -1.92
CA GLY A 91 -4.56 9.72 -1.69
C GLY A 91 -5.17 8.83 -0.61
N GLN A 92 -6.36 9.20 -0.15
CA GLN A 92 -7.02 8.55 1.00
C GLN A 92 -7.42 7.10 0.78
N THR A 93 -7.39 6.60 -0.45
CA THR A 93 -7.72 5.20 -0.74
C THR A 93 -6.54 4.26 -0.52
N TRP A 94 -5.40 4.80 -0.16
CA TRP A 94 -4.19 4.05 0.10
C TRP A 94 -3.79 4.12 1.57
N ILE A 95 -3.36 2.97 2.10
CA ILE A 95 -2.61 2.89 3.35
C ILE A 95 -1.15 2.74 2.96
N VAL A 96 -0.27 3.48 3.62
CA VAL A 96 1.16 3.47 3.35
C VAL A 96 1.89 2.81 4.51
N LEU A 97 2.72 1.82 4.20
CA LEU A 97 3.68 1.23 5.15
C LEU A 97 5.06 1.80 4.82
N ARG A 98 5.73 2.30 5.84
CA ARG A 98 7.08 2.86 5.70
C ARG A 98 7.96 2.24 6.77
N SER A 99 8.81 1.28 6.38
CA SER A 99 9.55 0.46 7.32
C SER A 99 10.78 -0.17 6.66
N ASP A 100 11.79 -0.43 7.48
CA ASP A 100 12.96 -1.21 7.05
C ASP A 100 12.59 -2.65 6.70
N LEU A 101 11.42 -3.13 7.13
CA LEU A 101 10.92 -4.45 6.80
C LEU A 101 10.23 -4.52 5.42
N ASN A 102 10.14 -3.40 4.71
CA ASN A 102 9.37 -3.37 3.46
C ASN A 102 9.95 -4.28 2.36
N ASP A 103 11.25 -4.48 2.29
CA ASP A 103 11.81 -5.43 1.34
C ASP A 103 11.36 -6.85 1.63
N TYR A 104 11.34 -7.23 2.89
CA TYR A 104 10.79 -8.52 3.33
C TYR A 104 9.30 -8.61 3.02
N LEU A 105 8.53 -7.60 3.40
CA LEU A 105 7.08 -7.58 3.20
C LEU A 105 6.71 -7.62 1.71
N ALA A 106 7.45 -6.92 0.86
CA ALA A 106 7.21 -6.95 -0.58
C ALA A 106 7.38 -8.35 -1.16
N ARG A 107 8.43 -9.07 -0.73
CA ARG A 107 8.62 -10.45 -1.15
C ARG A 107 7.56 -11.39 -0.57
N TYR A 108 7.22 -11.20 0.69
CA TYR A 108 6.19 -11.98 1.38
C TYR A 108 4.84 -11.89 0.65
N PHE A 109 4.41 -10.69 0.33
CA PHE A 109 3.11 -10.48 -0.33
C PHE A 109 3.06 -10.94 -1.79
N ARG A 110 4.20 -11.19 -2.42
CA ARG A 110 4.23 -11.77 -3.77
C ARG A 110 3.97 -13.27 -3.78
N ILE A 111 4.08 -13.91 -2.64
CA ILE A 111 3.77 -15.35 -2.51
C ILE A 111 2.26 -15.48 -2.40
N LYS A 112 1.65 -16.13 -3.39
CA LYS A 112 0.20 -16.21 -3.52
C LYS A 112 -0.48 -16.70 -2.26
N GLU A 113 0.06 -17.73 -1.62
CA GLU A 113 -0.51 -18.29 -0.39
C GLU A 113 -0.58 -17.25 0.73
N PHE A 114 0.48 -16.47 0.91
CA PHE A 114 0.54 -15.46 1.96
C PHE A 114 -0.32 -14.24 1.62
N TYR A 115 -0.32 -13.85 0.35
CA TYR A 115 -1.20 -12.77 -0.11
C TYR A 115 -2.68 -13.13 0.09
N ASP A 116 -3.07 -14.34 -0.31
CA ASP A 116 -4.47 -14.78 -0.18
C ASP A 116 -4.90 -14.81 1.28
N LYS A 117 -4.04 -15.30 2.17
CA LYS A 117 -4.30 -15.32 3.61
C LYS A 117 -4.41 -13.90 4.18
N PHE A 118 -3.49 -13.03 3.79
CA PHE A 118 -3.51 -11.62 4.20
C PHE A 118 -4.80 -10.93 3.75
N ASN A 119 -5.15 -11.11 2.47
CA ASN A 119 -6.35 -10.51 1.92
C ASN A 119 -7.62 -10.99 2.63
N LEU A 120 -7.70 -12.29 2.91
CA LEU A 120 -8.84 -12.85 3.63
C LEU A 120 -8.94 -12.29 5.05
N ASP A 121 -7.81 -12.15 5.75
CA ASP A 121 -7.79 -11.56 7.09
C ASP A 121 -8.21 -10.09 7.05
N CYS A 122 -7.76 -9.33 6.07
CA CYS A 122 -8.19 -7.95 5.88
C CYS A 122 -9.70 -7.85 5.61
N GLU A 123 -10.25 -8.74 4.80
CA GLU A 123 -11.69 -8.75 4.52
C GLU A 123 -12.54 -8.96 5.76
N LYS A 124 -12.07 -9.77 6.69
CA LYS A 124 -12.76 -10.01 7.97
C LYS A 124 -12.72 -8.79 8.89
N ARG A 125 -11.84 -7.85 8.62
CA ARG A 125 -11.60 -6.65 9.45
C ARG A 125 -12.14 -5.37 8.83
N LEU A 126 -12.86 -5.46 7.70
CA LEU A 126 -13.43 -4.28 7.07
C LEU A 126 -14.49 -3.64 7.96
N SER A 127 -14.61 -2.32 7.90
CA SER A 127 -15.62 -1.58 8.62
C SER A 127 -17.02 -1.89 8.08
N ASP A 128 -18.03 -1.71 8.94
CA ASP A 128 -19.42 -1.76 8.51
C ASP A 128 -19.75 -0.50 7.70
N GLY A 129 -20.77 -0.61 6.85
CA GLY A 129 -21.25 0.53 6.09
C GLY A 129 -21.41 0.22 4.61
N ARG A 130 -21.84 1.23 3.86
CA ARG A 130 -22.13 1.14 2.43
C ARG A 130 -20.91 0.76 1.61
N ILE A 131 -19.77 1.37 1.96
CA ILE A 131 -18.47 1.08 1.35
C ILE A 131 -17.54 0.66 2.47
N PRO A 132 -17.43 -0.66 2.71
CA PRO A 132 -16.54 -1.15 3.75
C PRO A 132 -15.08 -0.75 3.46
N ARG A 133 -14.35 -0.37 4.50
CA ARG A 133 -12.94 0.05 4.38
C ARG A 133 -12.10 -0.63 5.44
N LEU A 134 -10.83 -0.81 5.11
CA LEU A 134 -9.84 -1.28 6.05
C LEU A 134 -9.26 -0.08 6.80
N LEU A 135 -9.50 -0.05 8.11
CA LEU A 135 -8.98 1.01 8.98
C LEU A 135 -7.61 0.62 9.51
N ILE A 136 -6.77 1.62 9.77
CA ILE A 136 -5.39 1.41 10.23
C ILE A 136 -5.36 0.58 11.51
N ASN A 137 -6.21 0.90 12.49
CA ASN A 137 -6.23 0.18 13.76
C ASN A 137 -6.54 -1.31 13.59
N LYS A 138 -7.29 -1.67 12.56
CA LYS A 138 -7.59 -3.07 12.23
C LYS A 138 -6.45 -3.72 11.45
N LEU A 139 -5.87 -2.99 10.50
CA LEU A 139 -4.71 -3.49 9.75
C LEU A 139 -3.52 -3.79 10.68
N LYS A 140 -3.32 -2.97 11.69
CA LYS A 140 -2.23 -3.16 12.66
C LYS A 140 -2.31 -4.50 13.41
N GLU A 141 -3.50 -5.08 13.51
CA GLU A 141 -3.70 -6.35 14.22
C GLU A 141 -3.42 -7.57 13.34
N VAL A 142 -3.25 -7.39 12.04
CA VAL A 142 -2.99 -8.50 11.11
C VAL A 142 -1.62 -9.10 11.39
N GLU A 143 -1.58 -10.44 11.51
CA GLU A 143 -0.35 -11.17 11.78
C GLU A 143 0.38 -11.56 10.49
N ILE A 144 1.69 -11.41 10.51
CA ILE A 144 2.59 -11.75 9.41
C ILE A 144 3.57 -12.80 9.93
N LEU A 145 3.82 -13.84 9.14
CA LEU A 145 4.83 -14.84 9.49
C LEU A 145 6.22 -14.23 9.37
N LYS A 146 7.06 -14.51 10.37
CA LYS A 146 8.45 -14.10 10.37
C LYS A 146 9.31 -15.26 9.86
N LEU A 147 9.65 -15.23 8.59
CA LEU A 147 10.43 -16.28 7.93
C LEU A 147 11.87 -15.81 7.74
N SER A 148 12.82 -16.77 7.80
CA SER A 148 14.19 -16.48 7.37
C SER A 148 14.24 -16.31 5.85
N ASP A 149 15.35 -15.77 5.35
CA ASP A 149 15.55 -15.64 3.91
C ASP A 149 15.50 -17.01 3.21
N GLU A 150 16.06 -18.04 3.83
CA GLU A 150 16.03 -19.40 3.29
C GLU A 150 14.60 -19.95 3.25
N GLU A 151 13.84 -19.77 4.33
CA GLU A 151 12.43 -20.20 4.37
C GLU A 151 11.61 -19.48 3.31
N LEU A 152 11.80 -18.16 3.18
CA LEU A 152 11.09 -17.37 2.19
C LEU A 152 11.41 -17.82 0.75
N ALA A 153 12.70 -18.12 0.50
CA ALA A 153 13.15 -18.63 -0.80
C ALA A 153 12.49 -19.95 -1.16
N VAL A 154 12.31 -20.85 -0.18
CA VAL A 154 11.60 -22.12 -0.39
C VAL A 154 10.16 -21.86 -0.85
N TYR A 155 9.44 -20.96 -0.19
CA TYR A 155 8.07 -20.62 -0.59
C TYR A 155 8.02 -20.00 -1.98
N ILE A 156 8.94 -19.11 -2.30
CA ILE A 156 9.01 -18.50 -3.64
C ILE A 156 9.20 -19.57 -4.71
N ASN A 157 10.10 -20.53 -4.49
CA ASN A 157 10.38 -21.58 -5.46
C ASN A 157 9.22 -22.57 -5.65
N PHE A 158 8.53 -22.92 -4.58
CA PHE A 158 7.48 -23.93 -4.62
C PHE A 158 6.08 -23.39 -4.93
N PHE A 159 5.77 -22.18 -4.51
CA PHE A 159 4.40 -21.66 -4.56
C PHE A 159 4.22 -20.47 -5.50
N ASN A 160 5.27 -20.00 -6.12
CA ASN A 160 5.24 -18.83 -6.98
C ASN A 160 5.70 -19.12 -8.42
N THR A 161 5.81 -20.39 -8.76
CA THR A 161 6.15 -20.82 -10.12
C THR A 161 4.93 -21.18 -10.94
#